data_73e9b1d46b1ecc52adaee890db876616
#
_entry.id   73e9b1d46b1ecc52adaee890db876616
#
_cell.length_a   1.000
_cell.length_b   1.000
_cell.length_c   1.000
_cell.angle_alpha   90.00
_cell.angle_beta   90.00
_cell.angle_gamma   90.00
#
_symmetry.space_group_name_H-M   'P 1'
#
loop_
_entity.id
_entity.type
_entity.pdbx_description
1 polymer ?
#
loop_
_entity_poly.entity_id
_entity_poly.type
_entity_poly.pdbx_seq_one_letter_code
_entity_poly.pdbx_strand_id
1 'polypeptide(L)'
;MVNKLGDYSGEFKPNLEPGDFARDSLIDLINLYSRLYMGLDGFWYLSIKEKASNRDAVACDILTWQRASKYEMSRITRQFNIQGKDVIALMKALQLTPWYWTVRTRIDIENPNRALLTIIHCPTVDALEKEGEGRETQICQIVEPEIFNAYCRYFSPEMKALCLKAPPRQSKDDIYCQWEFKLG
;
A
#
# COMPACT_ATOMS: atom_id res chain seq x y z
N MET A 1 -30.96 -3.88 22.52
CA MET A 1 -29.72 -3.55 21.74
C MET A 1 -28.85 -4.78 21.82
N VAL A 2 -28.43 -5.35 20.66
CA VAL A 2 -27.51 -6.50 20.64
C VAL A 2 -26.15 -5.98 21.10
N ASN A 3 -25.56 -6.59 22.12
CA ASN A 3 -24.25 -6.22 22.62
C ASN A 3 -23.21 -6.59 21.57
N LYS A 4 -22.49 -5.61 21.03
CA LYS A 4 -21.43 -5.81 20.03
C LYS A 4 -20.15 -6.30 20.70
N LEU A 5 -19.41 -7.18 20.01
CA LEU A 5 -18.15 -7.72 20.51
C LEU A 5 -17.06 -6.66 20.49
N GLY A 6 -16.47 -6.39 21.65
CA GLY A 6 -15.26 -5.59 21.78
C GLY A 6 -13.97 -6.40 21.50
N ASP A 7 -14.04 -7.70 21.79
CA ASP A 7 -13.01 -8.71 21.49
C ASP A 7 -13.66 -10.07 21.22
N TYR A 8 -12.90 -11.13 21.08
CA TYR A 8 -13.41 -12.48 20.85
C TYR A 8 -12.85 -13.49 21.88
N SER A 9 -12.73 -13.06 23.13
CA SER A 9 -12.31 -13.93 24.25
C SER A 9 -13.46 -14.78 24.83
N GLY A 10 -14.70 -14.48 24.44
CA GLY A 10 -15.90 -15.18 24.91
C GLY A 10 -16.19 -16.49 24.18
N GLU A 11 -17.45 -16.93 24.26
CA GLU A 11 -17.89 -18.18 23.63
C GLU A 11 -17.76 -18.15 22.09
N PHE A 12 -17.45 -19.33 21.52
CA PHE A 12 -17.40 -19.51 20.08
C PHE A 12 -18.77 -19.26 19.43
N LYS A 13 -18.78 -18.43 18.39
CA LYS A 13 -19.98 -18.11 17.60
C LYS A 13 -19.89 -18.78 16.24
N PRO A 14 -20.69 -19.84 15.98
CA PRO A 14 -20.63 -20.57 14.70
C PRO A 14 -21.04 -19.72 13.48
N ASN A 15 -21.85 -18.68 13.69
CA ASN A 15 -22.35 -17.78 12.64
C ASN A 15 -21.81 -16.36 12.85
N LEU A 16 -20.53 -16.21 13.24
CA LEU A 16 -19.90 -14.91 13.43
C LEU A 16 -19.88 -14.12 12.13
N GLU A 17 -20.36 -12.88 12.20
CA GLU A 17 -20.34 -11.94 11.07
C GLU A 17 -19.59 -10.65 11.45
N PRO A 18 -19.02 -9.91 10.46
CA PRO A 18 -18.39 -8.61 10.75
C PRO A 18 -19.30 -7.64 11.49
N GLY A 19 -20.62 -7.72 11.24
CA GLY A 19 -21.63 -6.93 11.93
C GLY A 19 -21.77 -7.22 13.43
N ASP A 20 -21.21 -8.31 13.96
CA ASP A 20 -21.24 -8.64 15.38
C ASP A 20 -20.22 -7.83 16.20
N PHE A 21 -19.17 -7.32 15.56
CA PHE A 21 -18.15 -6.55 16.23
C PHE A 21 -18.54 -5.10 16.48
N ALA A 22 -18.01 -4.53 17.54
CA ALA A 22 -18.04 -3.09 17.77
C ALA A 22 -17.22 -2.35 16.68
N ARG A 23 -17.52 -1.07 16.46
CA ARG A 23 -16.84 -0.26 15.44
C ARG A 23 -15.33 -0.25 15.62
N ASP A 24 -14.85 -0.07 16.84
CA ASP A 24 -13.42 0.02 17.12
C ASP A 24 -12.70 -1.31 16.83
N SER A 25 -13.35 -2.44 17.20
CA SER A 25 -12.83 -3.78 16.86
C SER A 25 -12.80 -4.04 15.36
N LEU A 26 -13.75 -3.49 14.58
CA LEU A 26 -13.70 -3.56 13.11
C LEU A 26 -12.55 -2.72 12.53
N ILE A 27 -12.27 -1.56 13.12
CA ILE A 27 -11.11 -0.75 12.74
C ILE A 27 -9.80 -1.51 13.00
N ASP A 28 -9.70 -2.14 14.17
CA ASP A 28 -8.55 -2.97 14.54
C ASP A 28 -8.39 -4.16 13.59
N LEU A 29 -9.49 -4.80 13.20
CA LEU A 29 -9.50 -5.91 12.24
C LEU A 29 -9.05 -5.46 10.84
N ILE A 30 -9.48 -4.29 10.37
CA ILE A 30 -9.02 -3.71 9.10
C ILE A 30 -7.51 -3.45 9.15
N ASN A 31 -7.02 -2.84 10.23
CA ASN A 31 -5.59 -2.58 10.43
C ASN A 31 -4.78 -3.89 10.49
N LEU A 32 -5.33 -4.93 11.14
CA LEU A 32 -4.72 -6.25 11.17
C LEU A 32 -4.63 -6.85 9.77
N TYR A 33 -5.74 -6.86 9.01
CA TYR A 33 -5.76 -7.42 7.65
C TYR A 33 -4.81 -6.67 6.70
N SER A 34 -4.68 -5.36 6.85
CA SER A 34 -3.71 -4.57 6.11
C SER A 34 -2.27 -5.03 6.38
N ARG A 35 -1.92 -5.27 7.65
CA ARG A 35 -0.60 -5.83 8.02
C ARG A 35 -0.39 -7.25 7.52
N LEU A 36 -1.42 -8.11 7.60
CA LEU A 36 -1.35 -9.48 7.09
C LEU A 36 -1.18 -9.51 5.58
N TYR A 37 -1.85 -8.61 4.85
CA TYR A 37 -1.72 -8.45 3.41
C TYR A 37 -0.27 -8.11 3.03
N MET A 38 0.33 -7.10 3.67
CA MET A 38 1.73 -6.75 3.44
C MET A 38 2.71 -7.82 3.91
N GLY A 39 2.38 -8.52 4.99
CA GLY A 39 3.17 -9.66 5.46
C GLY A 39 3.18 -10.81 4.46
N LEU A 40 2.04 -11.12 3.85
CA LEU A 40 1.94 -12.16 2.81
C LEU A 40 2.79 -11.80 1.58
N ASP A 41 2.75 -10.56 1.16
CA ASP A 41 3.58 -10.05 0.06
C ASP A 41 5.08 -10.25 0.35
N GLY A 42 5.53 -9.83 1.53
CA GLY A 42 6.92 -10.02 1.96
C GLY A 42 7.33 -11.50 2.04
N PHE A 43 6.48 -12.38 2.57
CA PHE A 43 6.76 -13.83 2.62
C PHE A 43 6.82 -14.46 1.23
N TRP A 44 5.96 -14.02 0.32
CA TRP A 44 5.98 -14.46 -1.07
C TRP A 44 7.28 -14.06 -1.75
N TYR A 45 7.69 -12.80 -1.60
CA TYR A 45 8.98 -12.30 -2.11
C TYR A 45 10.15 -13.13 -1.59
N LEU A 46 10.25 -13.32 -0.26
CA LEU A 46 11.31 -14.10 0.38
C LEU A 46 11.34 -15.56 -0.10
N SER A 47 10.17 -16.16 -0.30
CA SER A 47 10.07 -17.53 -0.81
C SER A 47 10.64 -17.68 -2.22
N ILE A 48 10.39 -16.71 -3.10
CA ILE A 48 10.97 -16.71 -4.45
C ILE A 48 12.48 -16.44 -4.37
N LYS A 49 12.91 -15.49 -3.54
CA LYS A 49 14.34 -15.18 -3.31
C LYS A 49 15.10 -16.44 -2.89
N GLU A 50 14.53 -17.21 -1.95
CA GLU A 50 15.14 -18.45 -1.45
C GLU A 50 15.17 -19.57 -2.50
N LYS A 51 14.07 -19.77 -3.23
CA LYS A 51 13.92 -20.91 -4.16
C LYS A 51 14.56 -20.68 -5.52
N ALA A 52 14.70 -19.45 -5.95
CA ALA A 52 15.27 -19.07 -7.25
C ALA A 52 16.41 -18.06 -7.07
N SER A 53 16.08 -16.77 -7.06
CA SER A 53 17.06 -15.70 -6.86
C SER A 53 16.37 -14.39 -6.42
N ASN A 54 17.15 -13.44 -5.89
CA ASN A 54 16.64 -12.10 -5.62
C ASN A 54 16.20 -11.37 -6.89
N ARG A 55 16.87 -11.60 -8.02
CA ARG A 55 16.47 -11.06 -9.33
C ARG A 55 15.08 -11.55 -9.75
N ASP A 56 14.83 -12.85 -9.58
CA ASP A 56 13.53 -13.43 -9.90
C ASP A 56 12.44 -12.95 -8.95
N ALA A 57 12.77 -12.78 -7.65
CA ALA A 57 11.86 -12.20 -6.68
C ALA A 57 11.43 -10.78 -7.07
N VAL A 58 12.36 -9.89 -7.42
CA VAL A 58 12.07 -8.54 -7.91
C VAL A 58 11.19 -8.57 -9.15
N ALA A 59 11.49 -9.42 -10.12
CA ALA A 59 10.72 -9.52 -11.37
C ALA A 59 9.29 -10.03 -11.11
N CYS A 60 9.12 -11.01 -10.23
CA CYS A 60 7.82 -11.53 -9.84
C CYS A 60 7.01 -10.51 -9.04
N ASP A 61 7.66 -9.75 -8.17
CA ASP A 61 7.05 -8.72 -7.36
C ASP A 61 6.46 -7.60 -8.26
N ILE A 62 7.25 -7.06 -9.17
CA ILE A 62 6.80 -6.08 -10.17
C ILE A 62 5.58 -6.61 -10.92
N LEU A 63 5.65 -7.84 -11.45
CA LEU A 63 4.57 -8.43 -12.23
C LEU A 63 3.29 -8.65 -11.40
N THR A 64 3.46 -9.07 -10.15
CA THR A 64 2.36 -9.25 -9.20
C THR A 64 1.66 -7.93 -8.93
N TRP A 65 2.41 -6.90 -8.56
CA TRP A 65 1.86 -5.60 -8.24
C TRP A 65 1.26 -4.86 -9.44
N GLN A 66 1.81 -5.02 -10.65
CA GLN A 66 1.18 -4.50 -11.88
C GLN A 66 -0.23 -5.09 -12.10
N ARG A 67 -0.43 -6.37 -11.75
CA ARG A 67 -1.75 -7.03 -11.81
C ARG A 67 -2.64 -6.62 -10.65
N ALA A 68 -2.09 -6.65 -9.43
CA ALA A 68 -2.79 -6.29 -8.20
C ALA A 68 -3.30 -4.85 -8.25
N SER A 69 -2.47 -3.88 -8.68
CA SER A 69 -2.83 -2.47 -8.81
C SER A 69 -4.09 -2.26 -9.66
N LYS A 70 -4.16 -2.91 -10.82
CA LYS A 70 -5.34 -2.84 -11.68
C LYS A 70 -6.58 -3.45 -11.01
N TYR A 71 -6.40 -4.59 -10.35
CA TYR A 71 -7.49 -5.28 -9.65
C TYR A 71 -8.01 -4.44 -8.48
N GLU A 72 -7.12 -3.93 -7.63
CA GLU A 72 -7.45 -3.07 -6.48
C GLU A 72 -8.21 -1.82 -6.93
N MET A 73 -7.65 -1.06 -7.88
CA MET A 73 -8.27 0.18 -8.35
C MET A 73 -9.67 -0.09 -8.91
N SER A 74 -9.86 -1.16 -9.68
CA SER A 74 -11.17 -1.49 -10.24
C SER A 74 -12.21 -1.85 -9.17
N ARG A 75 -11.79 -2.47 -8.07
CA ARG A 75 -12.68 -2.83 -6.96
C ARG A 75 -12.97 -1.64 -6.06
N ILE A 76 -11.94 -0.90 -5.69
CA ILE A 76 -12.04 0.26 -4.81
C ILE A 76 -12.89 1.35 -5.45
N THR A 77 -12.60 1.75 -6.69
CA THR A 77 -13.33 2.82 -7.36
C THR A 77 -14.82 2.48 -7.51
N ARG A 78 -15.14 1.23 -7.86
CA ARG A 78 -16.52 0.79 -7.97
C ARG A 78 -17.21 0.73 -6.60
N GLN A 79 -16.57 0.15 -5.58
CA GLN A 79 -17.17 -0.04 -4.26
C GLN A 79 -17.46 1.28 -3.55
N PHE A 80 -16.58 2.26 -3.72
CA PHE A 80 -16.68 3.58 -3.08
C PHE A 80 -17.12 4.70 -4.02
N ASN A 81 -17.60 4.35 -5.21
CA ASN A 81 -18.12 5.30 -6.21
C ASN A 81 -17.14 6.46 -6.48
N ILE A 82 -15.84 6.15 -6.60
CA ILE A 82 -14.83 7.16 -6.92
C ILE A 82 -14.91 7.46 -8.41
N GLN A 83 -15.29 8.69 -8.73
CA GLN A 83 -15.43 9.20 -10.09
C GLN A 83 -14.22 10.04 -10.48
N GLY A 84 -13.99 10.17 -11.81
CA GLY A 84 -12.89 10.96 -12.36
C GLY A 84 -11.70 10.10 -12.80
N LYS A 85 -10.80 10.78 -13.52
CA LYS A 85 -9.56 10.19 -14.05
C LYS A 85 -8.35 11.09 -13.74
N ASP A 86 -8.53 12.00 -12.81
CA ASP A 86 -7.52 12.94 -12.35
C ASP A 86 -6.70 12.39 -11.16
N VAL A 87 -5.73 13.16 -10.73
CA VAL A 87 -4.87 12.79 -9.60
C VAL A 87 -5.65 12.74 -8.29
N ILE A 88 -6.72 13.54 -8.14
CA ILE A 88 -7.56 13.48 -6.94
C ILE A 88 -8.28 12.13 -6.85
N ALA A 89 -8.82 11.62 -7.97
CA ALA A 89 -9.47 10.31 -8.00
C ALA A 89 -8.47 9.19 -7.65
N LEU A 90 -7.24 9.27 -8.16
CA LEU A 90 -6.16 8.35 -7.78
C LEU A 90 -5.86 8.44 -6.28
N MET A 91 -5.66 9.64 -5.71
CA MET A 91 -5.35 9.79 -4.27
C MET A 91 -6.45 9.22 -3.38
N LYS A 92 -7.73 9.47 -3.72
CA LYS A 92 -8.87 8.86 -3.00
C LYS A 92 -8.81 7.34 -3.02
N ALA A 93 -8.46 6.74 -4.16
CA ALA A 93 -8.39 5.29 -4.28
C ALA A 93 -7.17 4.71 -3.54
N LEU A 94 -6.02 5.37 -3.61
CA LEU A 94 -4.82 4.96 -2.86
C LEU A 94 -5.05 4.94 -1.35
N GLN A 95 -5.79 5.92 -0.80
CA GLN A 95 -6.15 5.96 0.62
C GLN A 95 -6.97 4.74 1.10
N LEU A 96 -7.54 3.98 0.17
CA LEU A 96 -8.36 2.81 0.47
C LEU A 96 -7.66 1.48 0.15
N THR A 97 -6.40 1.52 -0.28
CA THR A 97 -5.61 0.30 -0.47
C THR A 97 -5.15 -0.28 0.88
N PRO A 98 -4.99 -1.60 0.98
CA PRO A 98 -4.53 -2.22 2.22
C PRO A 98 -3.17 -1.69 2.69
N TRP A 99 -2.22 -1.46 1.79
CA TRP A 99 -0.89 -0.97 2.15
C TRP A 99 -0.93 0.44 2.78
N TYR A 100 -1.87 1.30 2.34
CA TYR A 100 -1.99 2.67 2.85
C TYR A 100 -2.25 2.73 4.35
N TRP A 101 -3.00 1.77 4.88
CA TRP A 101 -3.30 1.67 6.32
C TRP A 101 -2.13 1.16 7.17
N THR A 102 -1.03 0.70 6.54
CA THR A 102 0.17 0.26 7.26
C THR A 102 1.22 1.35 7.39
N VAL A 103 1.13 2.41 6.61
CA VAL A 103 2.09 3.52 6.56
C VAL A 103 1.53 4.79 7.18
N ARG A 104 2.40 5.69 7.58
CA ARG A 104 2.00 7.05 7.95
C ARG A 104 2.36 8.00 6.82
N THR A 105 1.37 8.73 6.32
CA THR A 105 1.49 9.54 5.11
C THR A 105 1.08 10.99 5.31
N ARG A 106 1.51 11.85 4.38
CA ARG A 106 0.93 13.16 4.12
C ARG A 106 0.67 13.28 2.62
N ILE A 107 -0.51 13.75 2.25
CA ILE A 107 -0.89 14.04 0.87
C ILE A 107 -1.10 15.55 0.75
N ASP A 108 -0.36 16.18 -0.14
CA ASP A 108 -0.47 17.60 -0.46
C ASP A 108 -1.04 17.71 -1.89
N ILE A 109 -2.29 18.15 -2.03
CA ILE A 109 -2.95 18.36 -3.33
C ILE A 109 -2.66 19.78 -3.79
N GLU A 110 -1.92 19.94 -4.89
CA GLU A 110 -1.68 21.26 -5.48
C GLU A 110 -2.84 21.70 -6.41
N ASN A 111 -3.33 20.76 -7.20
CA ASN A 111 -4.48 20.95 -8.09
C ASN A 111 -5.00 19.58 -8.53
N PRO A 112 -6.11 19.49 -9.31
CA PRO A 112 -6.63 18.19 -9.75
C PRO A 112 -5.66 17.31 -10.53
N ASN A 113 -4.63 17.89 -11.13
CA ASN A 113 -3.67 17.19 -11.97
C ASN A 113 -2.32 16.95 -11.28
N ARG A 114 -2.14 17.39 -10.03
CA ARG A 114 -0.87 17.28 -9.32
C ARG A 114 -1.04 17.11 -7.82
N ALA A 115 -0.36 16.11 -7.26
CA ALA A 115 -0.28 15.86 -5.82
C ALA A 115 1.10 15.34 -5.41
N LEU A 116 1.46 15.60 -4.16
CA LEU A 116 2.62 14.99 -3.50
C LEU A 116 2.13 14.00 -2.44
N LEU A 117 2.66 12.78 -2.47
CA LEU A 117 2.52 11.78 -1.43
C LEU A 117 3.84 11.64 -0.71
N THR A 118 3.86 11.98 0.56
CA THR A 118 5.03 11.80 1.44
C THR A 118 4.77 10.65 2.40
N ILE A 119 5.63 9.65 2.41
CA ILE A 119 5.62 8.57 3.39
C ILE A 119 6.52 8.98 4.55
N ILE A 120 5.91 9.18 5.71
CA ILE A 120 6.57 9.64 6.94
C ILE A 120 7.07 8.45 7.77
N HIS A 121 6.39 7.29 7.66
CA HIS A 121 6.78 6.04 8.30
C HIS A 121 6.34 4.87 7.44
N CYS A 122 7.23 3.89 7.23
CA CYS A 122 7.01 2.70 6.41
C CYS A 122 7.57 1.45 7.09
N PRO A 123 6.73 0.54 7.62
CA PRO A 123 7.18 -0.68 8.26
C PRO A 123 7.98 -1.60 7.34
N THR A 124 7.70 -1.59 6.04
CA THR A 124 8.46 -2.36 5.05
C THR A 124 9.91 -1.88 4.99
N VAL A 125 10.12 -0.56 4.90
CA VAL A 125 11.48 0.00 4.91
C VAL A 125 12.19 -0.29 6.23
N ASP A 126 11.51 -0.18 7.37
CA ASP A 126 12.09 -0.53 8.67
C ASP A 126 12.56 -1.99 8.72
N ALA A 127 11.77 -2.91 8.15
CA ALA A 127 12.14 -4.32 8.08
C ALA A 127 13.35 -4.55 7.17
N LEU A 128 13.40 -3.91 6.01
CA LEU A 128 14.49 -4.02 5.04
C LEU A 128 15.79 -3.39 5.55
N GLU A 129 15.71 -2.22 6.20
CA GLU A 129 16.87 -1.59 6.86
C GLU A 129 17.41 -2.46 8.00
N LYS A 130 16.52 -3.11 8.77
CA LYS A 130 16.92 -4.03 9.85
C LYS A 130 17.56 -5.30 9.30
N GLU A 131 17.17 -5.77 8.14
CA GLU A 131 17.79 -6.90 7.44
C GLU A 131 19.26 -6.58 7.10
N GLY A 132 19.57 -5.33 6.70
CA GLY A 132 20.92 -4.84 6.46
C GLY A 132 21.54 -5.33 5.14
N GLU A 133 20.73 -5.83 4.22
CA GLU A 133 21.16 -6.31 2.89
C GLU A 133 21.08 -5.24 1.80
N GLY A 134 20.62 -4.01 2.11
CA GLY A 134 20.45 -2.90 1.16
C GLY A 134 19.25 -3.08 0.21
N ARG A 135 18.35 -3.99 0.51
CA ARG A 135 17.17 -4.28 -0.33
C ARG A 135 16.15 -3.14 -0.36
N GLU A 136 16.15 -2.26 0.65
CA GLU A 136 15.30 -1.06 0.65
C GLU A 136 15.55 -0.18 -0.58
N THR A 137 16.81 -0.08 -1.02
CA THR A 137 17.15 0.64 -2.26
C THR A 137 16.51 -0.04 -3.47
N GLN A 138 16.61 -1.35 -3.55
CA GLN A 138 16.11 -2.13 -4.68
C GLN A 138 14.57 -2.09 -4.76
N ILE A 139 13.89 -2.31 -3.65
CA ILE A 139 12.43 -2.27 -3.59
C ILE A 139 11.93 -0.85 -3.87
N CYS A 140 12.44 0.16 -3.17
CA CYS A 140 11.90 1.51 -3.27
C CYS A 140 12.30 2.26 -4.55
N GLN A 141 13.41 1.88 -5.22
CA GLN A 141 13.87 2.56 -6.43
C GLN A 141 13.59 1.79 -7.73
N ILE A 142 13.29 0.49 -7.66
CA ILE A 142 13.03 -0.34 -8.84
C ILE A 142 11.58 -0.84 -8.85
N VAL A 143 11.09 -1.41 -7.74
CA VAL A 143 9.75 -2.01 -7.68
C VAL A 143 8.67 -0.93 -7.53
N GLU A 144 8.80 -0.05 -6.54
CA GLU A 144 7.78 0.97 -6.23
C GLU A 144 7.43 1.91 -7.40
N PRO A 145 8.39 2.39 -8.23
CA PRO A 145 8.05 3.17 -9.43
C PRO A 145 7.11 2.44 -10.39
N GLU A 146 7.31 1.13 -10.56
CA GLU A 146 6.47 0.31 -11.42
C GLU A 146 5.06 0.14 -10.84
N ILE A 147 4.96 -0.02 -9.53
CA ILE A 147 3.69 -0.12 -8.80
C ILE A 147 2.89 1.18 -8.92
N PHE A 148 3.49 2.32 -8.55
CA PHE A 148 2.79 3.60 -8.59
C PHE A 148 2.41 4.01 -10.02
N ASN A 149 3.24 3.71 -11.01
CA ASN A 149 2.88 3.93 -12.40
C ASN A 149 1.79 2.96 -12.90
N ALA A 150 1.69 1.74 -12.34
CA ALA A 150 0.57 0.85 -12.62
C ALA A 150 -0.76 1.40 -12.08
N TYR A 151 -0.76 1.98 -10.87
CA TYR A 151 -1.92 2.70 -10.33
C TYR A 151 -2.30 3.90 -11.21
N CYS A 152 -1.31 4.71 -11.61
CA CYS A 152 -1.55 5.86 -12.50
C CYS A 152 -2.23 5.45 -13.80
N ARG A 153 -1.72 4.42 -14.48
CA ARG A 153 -2.23 3.92 -15.77
C ARG A 153 -3.68 3.45 -15.71
N TYR A 154 -4.18 3.05 -14.54
CA TYR A 154 -5.59 2.69 -14.38
C TYR A 154 -6.51 3.91 -14.58
N PHE A 155 -6.08 5.09 -14.11
CA PHE A 155 -6.87 6.34 -14.24
C PHE A 155 -6.64 7.03 -15.57
N SER A 156 -5.38 7.19 -15.98
CA SER A 156 -5.02 7.77 -17.28
C SER A 156 -3.66 7.24 -17.75
N PRO A 157 -3.49 6.93 -19.05
CA PRO A 157 -2.19 6.57 -19.62
C PRO A 157 -1.17 7.72 -19.56
N GLU A 158 -1.63 8.97 -19.45
CA GLU A 158 -0.81 10.18 -19.36
C GLU A 158 -0.37 10.50 -17.92
N MET A 159 -1.04 9.89 -16.94
CA MET A 159 -0.70 10.08 -15.54
C MET A 159 0.58 9.32 -15.16
N LYS A 160 1.47 9.99 -14.43
CA LYS A 160 2.76 9.43 -14.00
C LYS A 160 3.01 9.68 -12.53
N ALA A 161 3.70 8.73 -11.91
CA ALA A 161 4.32 8.86 -10.61
C ALA A 161 5.83 9.05 -10.77
N LEU A 162 6.38 10.08 -10.15
CA LEU A 162 7.80 10.42 -10.13
C LEU A 162 8.31 10.28 -8.71
N CYS A 163 9.35 9.47 -8.51
CA CYS A 163 10.04 9.39 -7.23
C CYS A 163 10.90 10.63 -7.02
N LEU A 164 10.58 11.43 -6.00
CA LEU A 164 11.35 12.60 -5.61
C LEU A 164 12.40 12.26 -4.55
N LYS A 165 12.07 11.28 -3.69
CA LYS A 165 12.97 10.75 -2.67
C LYS A 165 12.62 9.29 -2.39
N ALA A 166 13.64 8.46 -2.22
CA ALA A 166 13.54 7.06 -1.82
C ALA A 166 14.74 6.68 -0.93
N PRO A 167 14.67 5.57 -0.18
CA PRO A 167 15.83 5.01 0.53
C PRO A 167 17.07 4.82 -0.37
N PRO A 168 18.28 4.84 0.21
CA PRO A 168 18.55 4.82 1.65
C PRO A 168 18.32 6.17 2.31
N ARG A 169 17.80 6.17 3.54
CA ARG A 169 17.64 7.37 4.34
C ARG A 169 18.98 7.86 4.87
N GLN A 170 19.18 9.19 4.95
CA GLN A 170 20.41 9.77 5.47
C GLN A 170 20.43 9.78 7.01
N SER A 171 19.26 9.79 7.64
CA SER A 171 19.09 9.75 9.09
C SER A 171 17.77 9.09 9.47
N LYS A 172 17.60 8.75 10.76
CA LYS A 172 16.34 8.20 11.28
C LYS A 172 15.17 9.19 11.26
N ASP A 173 15.48 10.48 11.23
CA ASP A 173 14.47 11.56 11.19
C ASP A 173 14.04 11.92 9.78
N ASP A 174 14.67 11.32 8.78
CA ASP A 174 14.34 11.52 7.37
C ASP A 174 12.98 10.92 7.03
N ILE A 175 12.25 11.57 6.10
CA ILE A 175 11.08 10.95 5.49
C ILE A 175 11.52 9.68 4.75
N TYR A 176 10.61 8.68 4.70
CA TYR A 176 10.93 7.39 4.08
C TYR A 176 10.99 7.50 2.57
N CYS A 177 9.98 8.10 1.94
CA CYS A 177 10.00 8.44 0.51
C CYS A 177 9.02 9.57 0.20
N GLN A 178 9.15 10.13 -1.01
CA GLN A 178 8.24 11.15 -1.53
C GLN A 178 8.02 10.95 -3.02
N TRP A 179 6.77 11.08 -3.42
CA TRP A 179 6.30 10.85 -4.79
C TRP A 179 5.47 12.02 -5.28
N GLU A 180 5.73 12.44 -6.49
CA GLU A 180 4.87 13.36 -7.23
C GLU A 180 4.00 12.55 -8.19
N PHE A 181 2.69 12.79 -8.12
CA PHE A 181 1.73 12.27 -9.10
C PHE A 181 1.26 13.43 -9.96
N LYS A 182 1.37 13.28 -11.27
CA LYS A 182 0.90 14.30 -12.20
C LYS A 182 0.25 13.71 -13.42
N LEU A 183 -0.80 14.40 -13.89
CA LEU A 183 -1.43 14.21 -15.18
C LEU A 183 -0.86 15.25 -16.14
N GLY A 184 -0.25 14.78 -17.24
CA GLY A 184 0.43 15.59 -18.24
C GLY A 184 -0.49 16.45 -19.04
#